data_9fbd4f930d421067fd4aa03375fd7c1f
#
_entry.id   9fbd4f930d421067fd4aa03375fd7c1f
#
_cell.length_a   1.000
_cell.length_b   1.000
_cell.length_c   1.000
_cell.angle_alpha   90.00
_cell.angle_beta   90.00
_cell.angle_gamma   90.00
#
_symmetry.space_group_name_H-M   'P 1'
#
loop_
_entity.id
_entity.type
_entity.pdbx_description
1 polymer ?
#
loop_
_entity_poly.entity_id
_entity_poly.type
_entity_poly.pdbx_seq_one_letter_code
_entity_poly.pdbx_strand_id
1 'polypeptide(L)'
;VAIAKELGIITDASQAITGAQLNEISDDQFFNDIEKYSVYARVQPEHKVRIVNGWKAKGMITAMTGDGVNDAPSIKSADIGVGMGITGTDVTKNVADMVLADDNFATIVSAVEEGRRIYANIRKAIQFLLASNLAEVLSIFFATLIGFTILKPVHLLWINLITDCFPALALGMEKSESDIMKNPPRDPKEGIFAGGMGFDVFFQGFIVTVLVMISYIVGHYVESGVWEFVDSADGTTMAFLTLSMVEIFHSLNMRSRRGSLFTLKTHNKFLFAAMIASLILTTAVIEIPALANAFDFTPIDLDEYCIALGLAVLIIPIMEIIKFIQRKLGK
;
A
#
# COMPACT_ATOMS: atom_id res chain seq x y z
N VAL A 1 7.91 37.09 17.67
CA VAL A 1 6.58 37.09 18.32
C VAL A 1 5.54 37.78 17.42
N ALA A 2 5.78 39.02 16.94
CA ALA A 2 4.79 39.74 16.14
C ALA A 2 4.37 39.01 14.86
N ILE A 3 5.36 38.61 14.03
CA ILE A 3 5.12 37.82 12.80
C ILE A 3 4.39 36.50 13.08
N ALA A 4 4.77 35.81 14.15
CA ALA A 4 4.13 34.55 14.51
C ALA A 4 2.66 34.70 14.93
N LYS A 5 2.32 35.84 15.59
CA LYS A 5 0.92 36.19 15.88
C LYS A 5 0.14 36.54 14.61
N GLU A 6 0.74 37.29 13.71
CA GLU A 6 0.12 37.65 12.41
C GLU A 6 -0.16 36.42 11.57
N LEU A 7 0.75 35.42 11.58
CA LEU A 7 0.59 34.13 10.89
C LEU A 7 -0.32 33.14 11.63
N GLY A 8 -0.79 33.47 12.85
CA GLY A 8 -1.64 32.59 13.65
C GLY A 8 -0.90 31.38 14.26
N ILE A 9 0.44 31.40 14.29
CA ILE A 9 1.26 30.33 14.89
C ILE A 9 1.14 30.36 16.42
N ILE A 10 1.05 31.53 17.02
CA ILE A 10 0.82 31.73 18.45
C ILE A 10 -0.30 32.73 18.69
N THR A 11 -1.01 32.55 19.80
CA THR A 11 -2.02 33.51 20.28
C THR A 11 -1.48 34.40 21.39
N ASP A 12 -0.57 33.87 22.20
CA ASP A 12 0.03 34.59 23.32
C ASP A 12 1.56 34.59 23.27
N ALA A 13 2.18 35.62 23.84
CA ALA A 13 3.64 35.76 23.87
C ALA A 13 4.33 34.71 24.74
N SER A 14 3.64 34.10 25.70
CA SER A 14 4.16 33.01 26.53
C SER A 14 4.46 31.71 25.74
N GLN A 15 3.90 31.60 24.54
CA GLN A 15 4.19 30.48 23.61
C GLN A 15 5.53 30.67 22.85
N ALA A 16 6.26 31.73 23.15
CA ALA A 16 7.57 32.02 22.58
C ALA A 16 8.66 32.00 23.66
N ILE A 17 9.79 31.41 23.33
CA ILE A 17 10.97 31.37 24.21
C ILE A 17 12.22 31.83 23.43
N THR A 18 13.14 32.52 24.11
CA THR A 18 14.40 32.94 23.50
C THR A 18 15.54 31.96 23.78
N GLY A 19 16.59 32.00 22.95
CA GLY A 19 17.80 31.19 23.20
C GLY A 19 18.44 31.44 24.57
N ALA A 20 18.43 32.69 25.08
CA ALA A 20 18.90 33.01 26.42
C ALA A 20 18.08 32.29 27.50
N GLN A 21 16.79 32.33 27.43
CA GLN A 21 15.88 31.60 28.35
C GLN A 21 16.05 30.08 28.24
N LEU A 22 16.29 29.55 27.03
CA LEU A 22 16.56 28.13 26.83
C LEU A 22 17.84 27.66 27.57
N ASN A 23 18.83 28.53 27.71
CA ASN A 23 20.06 28.22 28.46
C ASN A 23 19.85 28.19 29.98
N GLU A 24 18.81 28.84 30.49
CA GLU A 24 18.50 28.90 31.92
C GLU A 24 17.68 27.68 32.40
N ILE A 25 17.07 26.91 31.51
CA ILE A 25 16.25 25.75 31.86
C ILE A 25 17.00 24.44 31.59
N SER A 26 16.86 23.48 32.51
CA SER A 26 17.41 22.13 32.35
C SER A 26 16.73 21.35 31.21
N ASP A 27 17.38 20.28 30.76
CA ASP A 27 16.81 19.41 29.72
C ASP A 27 15.51 18.76 30.18
N ASP A 28 15.42 18.33 31.43
CA ASP A 28 14.19 17.75 31.99
C ASP A 28 13.05 18.77 32.04
N GLN A 29 13.32 20.00 32.44
CA GLN A 29 12.34 21.07 32.44
C GLN A 29 11.90 21.41 31.00
N PHE A 30 12.86 21.54 30.08
CA PHE A 30 12.56 21.81 28.68
C PHE A 30 11.72 20.69 28.06
N PHE A 31 12.06 19.42 28.32
CA PHE A 31 11.28 18.29 27.85
C PHE A 31 9.82 18.31 28.34
N ASN A 32 9.61 18.68 29.60
CA ASN A 32 8.25 18.78 30.14
C ASN A 32 7.45 19.93 29.54
N ASP A 33 8.11 21.05 29.25
CA ASP A 33 7.49 22.30 28.82
C ASP A 33 7.49 22.54 27.31
N ILE A 34 8.16 21.71 26.51
CA ILE A 34 8.36 21.92 25.05
C ILE A 34 7.05 22.17 24.28
N GLU A 35 5.99 21.49 24.67
CA GLU A 35 4.67 21.64 24.03
C GLU A 35 4.01 23.01 24.25
N LYS A 36 4.50 23.79 25.24
CA LYS A 36 4.06 25.15 25.50
C LYS A 36 4.61 26.15 24.48
N TYR A 37 5.74 25.81 23.84
CA TYR A 37 6.47 26.71 22.96
C TYR A 37 6.26 26.35 21.50
N SER A 38 5.79 27.31 20.71
CA SER A 38 5.68 27.19 19.26
C SER A 38 6.66 28.13 18.52
N VAL A 39 7.29 29.06 19.23
CA VAL A 39 8.24 30.02 18.66
C VAL A 39 9.53 30.04 19.50
N TYR A 40 10.64 29.85 18.82
CA TYR A 40 11.99 29.89 19.40
C TYR A 40 12.77 31.03 18.73
N ALA A 41 13.02 32.10 19.48
CA ALA A 41 13.63 33.31 18.95
C ALA A 41 15.09 33.44 19.30
N ARG A 42 15.93 33.94 18.38
CA ARG A 42 17.38 34.15 18.59
C ARG A 42 18.10 32.92 19.13
N VAL A 43 17.81 31.76 18.53
CA VAL A 43 18.41 30.48 18.88
C VAL A 43 19.72 30.27 18.13
N GLN A 44 20.67 29.62 18.79
CA GLN A 44 21.96 29.16 18.22
C GLN A 44 21.82 27.73 17.65
N PRO A 45 22.79 27.23 16.86
CA PRO A 45 22.74 25.88 16.29
C PRO A 45 22.49 24.78 17.33
N GLU A 46 23.12 24.86 18.50
CA GLU A 46 22.94 23.88 19.59
C GLU A 46 21.49 23.87 20.10
N HIS A 47 20.85 25.05 20.19
CA HIS A 47 19.45 25.15 20.58
C HIS A 47 18.53 24.48 19.56
N LYS A 48 18.82 24.62 18.25
CA LYS A 48 18.03 23.97 17.19
C LYS A 48 18.08 22.44 17.31
N VAL A 49 19.28 21.89 17.57
CA VAL A 49 19.44 20.45 17.82
C VAL A 49 18.69 20.02 19.09
N ARG A 50 18.75 20.80 20.15
CA ARG A 50 18.04 20.55 21.41
C ARG A 50 16.54 20.54 21.22
N ILE A 51 16.00 21.49 20.44
CA ILE A 51 14.56 21.57 20.10
C ILE A 51 14.11 20.32 19.30
N VAL A 52 14.84 19.97 18.26
CA VAL A 52 14.57 18.78 17.44
C VAL A 52 14.56 17.52 18.31
N ASN A 53 15.59 17.32 19.12
CA ASN A 53 15.69 16.15 19.99
C ASN A 53 14.59 16.13 21.06
N GLY A 54 14.20 17.29 21.59
CA GLY A 54 13.10 17.39 22.53
C GLY A 54 11.76 16.93 21.96
N TRP A 55 11.44 17.32 20.74
CA TRP A 55 10.23 16.87 20.06
C TRP A 55 10.29 15.38 19.68
N LYS A 56 11.46 14.88 19.25
CA LYS A 56 11.68 13.45 19.01
C LYS A 56 11.49 12.61 20.28
N ALA A 57 11.98 13.10 21.41
CA ALA A 57 11.80 12.44 22.70
C ALA A 57 10.33 12.35 23.14
N LYS A 58 9.48 13.28 22.69
CA LYS A 58 8.01 13.22 22.83
C LYS A 58 7.35 12.23 21.86
N GLY A 59 8.10 11.55 21.01
CA GLY A 59 7.58 10.61 20.02
C GLY A 59 7.04 11.27 18.73
N MET A 60 7.34 12.56 18.54
CA MET A 60 6.94 13.28 17.33
C MET A 60 7.96 13.05 16.20
N ILE A 61 7.47 12.90 14.97
CA ILE A 61 8.30 12.91 13.76
C ILE A 61 8.60 14.35 13.43
N THR A 62 9.89 14.69 13.39
CA THR A 62 10.35 16.06 13.17
C THR A 62 10.87 16.28 11.77
N ALA A 63 10.47 17.36 11.12
CA ALA A 63 11.12 17.89 9.93
C ALA A 63 11.85 19.18 10.29
N MET A 64 13.11 19.31 9.89
CA MET A 64 13.91 20.52 10.12
C MET A 64 14.35 21.12 8.79
N THR A 65 13.99 22.38 8.57
CA THR A 65 14.42 23.15 7.39
C THR A 65 15.56 24.08 7.73
N GLY A 66 16.45 24.31 6.78
CA GLY A 66 17.53 25.31 6.92
C GLY A 66 18.22 25.59 5.59
N ASP A 67 18.89 26.74 5.54
CA ASP A 67 19.61 27.23 4.37
C ASP A 67 21.11 27.44 4.62
N GLY A 68 21.51 27.58 5.88
CA GLY A 68 22.88 27.90 6.30
C GLY A 68 23.68 26.71 6.84
N VAL A 69 24.99 26.81 6.79
CA VAL A 69 25.92 25.82 7.36
C VAL A 69 25.63 25.55 8.85
N ASN A 70 25.16 26.54 9.57
CA ASN A 70 24.80 26.46 10.98
C ASN A 70 23.55 25.58 11.23
N ASP A 71 22.77 25.32 10.22
CA ASP A 71 21.57 24.49 10.29
C ASP A 71 21.86 23.00 10.06
N ALA A 72 23.00 22.68 9.44
CA ALA A 72 23.37 21.33 9.09
C ALA A 72 23.29 20.31 10.26
N PRO A 73 23.75 20.63 11.50
CA PRO A 73 23.62 19.70 12.62
C PRO A 73 22.14 19.42 12.99
N SER A 74 21.28 20.42 12.97
CA SER A 74 19.85 20.26 13.30
C SER A 74 19.08 19.57 12.19
N ILE A 75 19.40 19.86 10.92
CA ILE A 75 18.85 19.15 9.74
C ILE A 75 19.18 17.67 9.85
N LYS A 76 20.44 17.33 10.14
CA LYS A 76 20.86 15.92 10.28
C LYS A 76 20.25 15.22 11.51
N SER A 77 19.91 15.97 12.56
CA SER A 77 19.30 15.45 13.79
C SER A 77 17.82 15.14 13.64
N ALA A 78 17.13 15.78 12.70
CA ALA A 78 15.71 15.57 12.44
C ALA A 78 15.44 14.18 11.86
N ASP A 79 14.17 13.76 11.89
CA ASP A 79 13.75 12.55 11.20
C ASP A 79 13.68 12.77 9.68
N ILE A 80 13.42 14.02 9.28
CA ILE A 80 13.44 14.46 7.88
C ILE A 80 14.18 15.80 7.82
N GLY A 81 15.41 15.78 7.35
CA GLY A 81 16.18 16.97 7.06
C GLY A 81 15.80 17.59 5.72
N VAL A 82 15.51 18.90 5.70
CA VAL A 82 15.07 19.61 4.48
C VAL A 82 16.04 20.76 4.20
N GLY A 83 16.76 20.68 3.09
CA GLY A 83 17.63 21.74 2.57
C GLY A 83 16.92 22.63 1.56
N MET A 84 17.22 23.93 1.57
CA MET A 84 16.76 24.85 0.54
C MET A 84 17.58 24.66 -0.74
N GLY A 85 16.91 24.60 -1.89
CA GLY A 85 17.54 24.30 -3.19
C GLY A 85 18.15 25.53 -3.85
N ILE A 86 17.52 26.69 -3.69
CA ILE A 86 17.98 27.97 -4.29
C ILE A 86 18.91 28.68 -3.32
N THR A 87 18.46 28.95 -2.10
CA THR A 87 19.20 29.74 -1.10
C THR A 87 20.13 28.89 -0.24
N GLY A 88 19.93 27.58 -0.19
CA GLY A 88 20.67 26.65 0.65
C GLY A 88 22.12 26.45 0.20
N THR A 89 23.02 26.32 1.18
CA THR A 89 24.43 25.96 0.94
C THR A 89 24.56 24.49 0.52
N ASP A 90 25.68 24.16 -0.15
CA ASP A 90 25.99 22.75 -0.48
C ASP A 90 26.08 21.87 0.77
N VAL A 91 26.49 22.43 1.90
CA VAL A 91 26.55 21.70 3.17
C VAL A 91 25.14 21.26 3.62
N THR A 92 24.16 22.16 3.57
CA THR A 92 22.78 21.82 3.94
C THR A 92 22.16 20.84 2.96
N LYS A 93 22.38 21.01 1.65
CA LYS A 93 21.90 20.10 0.62
C LYS A 93 22.45 18.69 0.76
N ASN A 94 23.73 18.57 1.15
CA ASN A 94 24.40 17.26 1.30
C ASN A 94 23.99 16.50 2.56
N VAL A 95 23.50 17.18 3.60
CA VAL A 95 23.07 16.53 4.85
C VAL A 95 21.56 16.33 4.91
N ALA A 96 20.81 16.96 4.01
CA ALA A 96 19.36 16.89 3.95
C ALA A 96 18.88 15.58 3.29
N ASP A 97 17.75 15.05 3.79
CA ASP A 97 17.04 13.93 3.16
C ASP A 97 16.21 14.39 1.95
N MET A 98 15.80 15.66 1.96
CA MET A 98 15.00 16.28 0.88
C MET A 98 15.54 17.69 0.59
N VAL A 99 15.57 18.05 -0.69
CA VAL A 99 15.93 19.40 -1.14
C VAL A 99 14.74 20.05 -1.84
N LEU A 100 14.32 21.24 -1.38
CA LEU A 100 13.24 22.01 -1.97
C LEU A 100 13.76 22.79 -3.17
N ALA A 101 13.40 22.38 -4.36
CA ALA A 101 13.85 23.02 -5.60
C ALA A 101 13.34 24.47 -5.78
N ASP A 102 12.23 24.80 -5.14
CA ASP A 102 11.55 26.10 -5.22
C ASP A 102 11.64 26.95 -3.94
N ASP A 103 12.34 26.47 -2.92
CA ASP A 103 12.44 27.05 -1.58
C ASP A 103 11.08 27.42 -0.95
N ASN A 104 10.02 26.75 -1.36
CA ASN A 104 8.67 27.02 -0.93
C ASN A 104 8.24 26.04 0.18
N PHE A 105 7.93 26.56 1.36
CA PHE A 105 7.50 25.77 2.51
C PHE A 105 6.21 24.95 2.21
N ALA A 106 5.30 25.47 1.37
CA ALA A 106 4.09 24.76 0.98
C ALA A 106 4.39 23.44 0.25
N THR A 107 5.55 23.34 -0.43
CA THR A 107 6.01 22.13 -1.10
C THR A 107 6.33 21.00 -0.11
N ILE A 108 6.69 21.32 1.14
CA ILE A 108 6.86 20.31 2.21
C ILE A 108 5.52 19.63 2.50
N VAL A 109 4.42 20.39 2.55
CA VAL A 109 3.09 19.83 2.79
C VAL A 109 2.70 18.88 1.66
N SER A 110 2.97 19.29 0.42
CA SER A 110 2.74 18.41 -0.75
C SER A 110 3.62 17.16 -0.72
N ALA A 111 4.87 17.26 -0.26
CA ALA A 111 5.76 16.13 -0.10
C ALA A 111 5.26 15.15 0.98
N VAL A 112 4.70 15.66 2.09
CA VAL A 112 4.08 14.82 3.13
C VAL A 112 2.85 14.10 2.58
N GLU A 113 2.00 14.78 1.80
CA GLU A 113 0.85 14.16 1.15
C GLU A 113 1.29 13.04 0.20
N GLU A 114 2.30 13.32 -0.62
CA GLU A 114 2.85 12.35 -1.57
C GLU A 114 3.48 11.15 -0.85
N GLY A 115 4.24 11.37 0.22
CA GLY A 115 4.80 10.29 1.04
C GLY A 115 3.73 9.41 1.68
N ARG A 116 2.64 10.00 2.17
CA ARG A 116 1.47 9.27 2.68
C ARG A 116 0.80 8.44 1.58
N ARG A 117 0.65 9.01 0.38
CA ARG A 117 0.12 8.32 -0.81
C ARG A 117 0.98 7.11 -1.19
N ILE A 118 2.28 7.31 -1.31
CA ILE A 118 3.23 6.25 -1.67
C ILE A 118 3.14 5.11 -0.65
N TYR A 119 3.18 5.41 0.64
CA TYR A 119 3.09 4.40 1.68
C TYR A 119 1.76 3.64 1.65
N ALA A 120 0.64 4.36 1.44
CA ALA A 120 -0.68 3.72 1.31
C ALA A 120 -0.72 2.77 0.10
N ASN A 121 -0.15 3.17 -1.03
CA ASN A 121 -0.11 2.36 -2.25
C ASN A 121 0.82 1.15 -2.09
N ILE A 122 1.97 1.29 -1.44
CA ILE A 122 2.85 0.17 -1.08
C ILE A 122 2.07 -0.86 -0.24
N ARG A 123 1.31 -0.43 0.75
CA ARG A 123 0.47 -1.34 1.57
C ARG A 123 -0.60 -2.05 0.75
N LYS A 124 -1.23 -1.37 -0.22
CA LYS A 124 -2.21 -1.98 -1.13
C LYS A 124 -1.57 -3.07 -1.99
N ALA A 125 -0.41 -2.77 -2.58
CA ALA A 125 0.32 -3.73 -3.40
C ALA A 125 0.81 -4.95 -2.59
N ILE A 126 1.36 -4.72 -1.38
CA ILE A 126 1.79 -5.81 -0.49
C ILE A 126 0.60 -6.67 -0.07
N GLN A 127 -0.53 -6.06 0.32
CA GLN A 127 -1.73 -6.81 0.70
C GLN A 127 -2.26 -7.66 -0.47
N PHE A 128 -2.27 -7.11 -1.67
CA PHE A 128 -2.65 -7.81 -2.90
C PHE A 128 -1.77 -9.02 -3.14
N LEU A 129 -0.45 -8.82 -3.23
CA LEU A 129 0.51 -9.90 -3.48
C LEU A 129 0.50 -10.98 -2.41
N LEU A 130 0.38 -10.61 -1.13
CA LEU A 130 0.33 -11.59 -0.05
C LEU A 130 -0.96 -12.39 -0.04
N ALA A 131 -2.10 -11.77 -0.38
CA ALA A 131 -3.38 -12.49 -0.48
C ALA A 131 -3.38 -13.47 -1.65
N SER A 132 -2.84 -13.07 -2.80
CA SER A 132 -2.63 -13.90 -3.97
C SER A 132 -1.76 -15.11 -3.66
N ASN A 133 -0.53 -14.89 -3.20
CA ASN A 133 0.39 -15.97 -2.85
C ASN A 133 -0.18 -16.92 -1.78
N LEU A 134 -0.96 -16.37 -0.82
CA LEU A 134 -1.62 -17.21 0.18
C LEU A 134 -2.71 -18.09 -0.46
N ALA A 135 -3.46 -17.56 -1.43
CA ALA A 135 -4.46 -18.35 -2.16
C ALA A 135 -3.81 -19.48 -2.96
N GLU A 136 -2.67 -19.23 -3.62
CA GLU A 136 -1.89 -20.26 -4.30
C GLU A 136 -1.47 -21.37 -3.32
N VAL A 137 -0.85 -20.98 -2.21
CA VAL A 137 -0.36 -21.92 -1.18
C VAL A 137 -1.50 -22.73 -0.59
N LEU A 138 -2.61 -22.10 -0.21
CA LEU A 138 -3.76 -22.81 0.36
C LEU A 138 -4.44 -23.73 -0.65
N SER A 139 -4.56 -23.32 -1.92
CA SER A 139 -5.12 -24.16 -2.98
C SER A 139 -4.31 -25.42 -3.17
N ILE A 140 -2.98 -25.30 -3.28
CA ILE A 140 -2.08 -26.45 -3.41
C ILE A 140 -2.09 -27.30 -2.14
N PHE A 141 -2.10 -26.67 -0.96
CA PHE A 141 -2.14 -27.40 0.32
C PHE A 141 -3.40 -28.25 0.44
N PHE A 142 -4.58 -27.70 0.19
CA PHE A 142 -5.83 -28.46 0.27
C PHE A 142 -5.91 -29.55 -0.81
N ALA A 143 -5.51 -29.25 -2.04
CA ALA A 143 -5.49 -30.23 -3.11
C ALA A 143 -4.57 -31.42 -2.77
N THR A 144 -3.37 -31.13 -2.24
CA THR A 144 -2.42 -32.15 -1.80
C THR A 144 -2.96 -33.01 -0.64
N LEU A 145 -3.63 -32.39 0.34
CA LEU A 145 -4.27 -33.11 1.44
C LEU A 145 -5.39 -34.07 0.97
N ILE A 146 -6.13 -33.67 -0.05
CA ILE A 146 -7.21 -34.46 -0.62
C ILE A 146 -6.67 -35.52 -1.58
N GLY A 147 -5.51 -35.30 -2.20
CA GLY A 147 -4.78 -36.28 -3.03
C GLY A 147 -4.87 -36.04 -4.54
N PHE A 148 -4.98 -34.78 -4.98
CA PHE A 148 -4.96 -34.41 -6.40
C PHE A 148 -4.07 -33.19 -6.68
N THR A 149 -3.75 -32.95 -7.94
CA THR A 149 -2.92 -31.84 -8.40
C THR A 149 -3.78 -30.74 -8.98
N ILE A 150 -3.89 -29.58 -8.28
CA ILE A 150 -4.72 -28.46 -8.75
C ILE A 150 -3.98 -27.56 -9.74
N LEU A 151 -2.69 -27.29 -9.50
CA LEU A 151 -1.84 -26.40 -10.29
C LEU A 151 -0.43 -26.97 -10.42
N LYS A 152 0.22 -26.73 -11.55
CA LYS A 152 1.62 -27.09 -11.81
C LYS A 152 2.54 -25.90 -11.55
N PRO A 153 3.85 -26.10 -11.29
CA PRO A 153 4.78 -25.01 -11.03
C PRO A 153 4.83 -23.94 -12.15
N VAL A 154 4.66 -24.34 -13.41
CA VAL A 154 4.65 -23.43 -14.54
C VAL A 154 3.44 -22.48 -14.48
N HIS A 155 2.31 -22.94 -13.96
CA HIS A 155 1.11 -22.12 -13.77
C HIS A 155 1.33 -21.02 -12.74
N LEU A 156 1.99 -21.35 -11.62
CA LEU A 156 2.34 -20.39 -10.56
C LEU A 156 3.32 -19.32 -11.07
N LEU A 157 4.30 -19.73 -11.89
CA LEU A 157 5.22 -18.77 -12.52
C LEU A 157 4.48 -17.79 -13.41
N TRP A 158 3.49 -18.26 -14.18
CA TRP A 158 2.66 -17.37 -15.00
C TRP A 158 1.85 -16.40 -14.15
N ILE A 159 1.16 -16.90 -13.13
CA ILE A 159 0.32 -16.08 -12.25
C ILE A 159 1.17 -14.98 -11.62
N ASN A 160 2.26 -15.35 -10.96
CA ASN A 160 3.14 -14.42 -10.27
C ASN A 160 3.75 -13.36 -11.20
N LEU A 161 4.09 -13.73 -12.46
CA LEU A 161 4.73 -12.82 -13.40
C LEU A 161 3.71 -11.90 -14.12
N ILE A 162 2.57 -12.43 -14.50
CA ILE A 162 1.61 -11.74 -15.39
C ILE A 162 0.43 -11.18 -14.60
N THR A 163 -0.28 -12.01 -13.82
CA THR A 163 -1.51 -11.57 -13.18
C THR A 163 -1.27 -10.85 -11.86
N ASP A 164 -0.12 -11.03 -11.22
CA ASP A 164 0.25 -10.36 -9.98
C ASP A 164 1.09 -9.11 -10.21
N CYS A 165 2.21 -9.22 -10.94
CA CYS A 165 3.14 -8.11 -11.08
C CYS A 165 2.53 -6.89 -11.76
N PHE A 166 1.79 -7.05 -12.85
CA PHE A 166 1.23 -5.91 -13.58
C PHE A 166 0.21 -5.13 -12.76
N PRO A 167 -0.80 -5.76 -12.11
CA PRO A 167 -1.71 -5.05 -11.23
C PRO A 167 -1.01 -4.46 -10.00
N ALA A 168 -0.04 -5.15 -9.38
CA ALA A 168 0.68 -4.65 -8.22
C ALA A 168 1.45 -3.36 -8.54
N LEU A 169 2.16 -3.30 -9.68
CA LEU A 169 2.82 -2.10 -10.16
C LEU A 169 1.83 -0.96 -10.40
N ALA A 170 0.69 -1.28 -11.01
CA ALA A 170 -0.36 -0.29 -11.28
C ALA A 170 -1.02 0.24 -10.00
N LEU A 171 -1.18 -0.59 -8.95
CA LEU A 171 -1.65 -0.16 -7.63
C LEU A 171 -0.66 0.80 -6.96
N GLY A 172 0.65 0.64 -7.20
CA GLY A 172 1.68 1.59 -6.77
C GLY A 172 1.49 3.01 -7.34
N MET A 173 0.79 3.13 -8.47
CA MET A 173 0.50 4.39 -9.16
C MET A 173 -0.89 4.96 -8.84
N GLU A 174 -1.62 4.42 -7.87
CA GLU A 174 -2.97 4.88 -7.49
C GLU A 174 -2.89 6.33 -6.96
N LYS A 175 -3.90 7.12 -7.30
CA LYS A 175 -4.02 8.51 -6.83
C LYS A 175 -4.30 8.56 -5.33
N SER A 176 -3.93 9.71 -4.72
CA SER A 176 -4.24 9.98 -3.31
C SER A 176 -5.75 9.92 -3.05
N GLU A 177 -6.13 9.31 -1.94
CA GLU A 177 -7.49 9.41 -1.43
C GLU A 177 -7.71 10.85 -0.88
N SER A 178 -8.89 11.44 -1.10
CA SER A 178 -9.16 12.86 -0.85
C SER A 178 -9.03 13.29 0.61
N ASP A 179 -8.91 12.36 1.53
CA ASP A 179 -8.86 12.57 2.98
C ASP A 179 -7.52 12.16 3.62
N ILE A 180 -6.52 11.80 2.82
CA ILE A 180 -5.24 11.28 3.32
C ILE A 180 -4.54 12.24 4.31
N MET A 181 -4.69 13.55 4.10
CA MET A 181 -4.12 14.58 4.98
C MET A 181 -4.96 14.83 6.24
N LYS A 182 -6.20 14.33 6.30
CA LYS A 182 -7.06 14.41 7.49
C LYS A 182 -6.76 13.30 8.49
N ASN A 183 -6.13 12.24 8.03
CA ASN A 183 -5.75 11.14 8.90
C ASN A 183 -4.64 11.58 9.87
N PRO A 184 -4.68 11.13 11.14
CA PRO A 184 -3.60 11.40 12.08
C PRO A 184 -2.27 10.83 11.54
N PRO A 185 -1.12 11.38 12.00
CA PRO A 185 0.17 10.79 11.72
C PRO A 185 0.22 9.32 12.19
N ARG A 186 0.87 8.48 11.40
CA ARG A 186 1.08 7.08 11.75
C ARG A 186 2.11 6.95 12.88
N ASP A 187 1.90 6.00 13.79
CA ASP A 187 2.93 5.65 14.78
C ASP A 187 4.17 5.08 14.04
N PRO A 188 5.38 5.63 14.28
CA PRO A 188 6.62 5.13 13.67
C PRO A 188 6.91 3.66 13.98
N LYS A 189 6.42 3.16 15.11
CA LYS A 189 6.58 1.77 15.55
C LYS A 189 5.59 0.81 14.92
N GLU A 190 4.60 1.33 14.20
CA GLU A 190 3.55 0.54 13.57
C GLU A 190 4.09 -0.22 12.36
N GLY A 191 4.03 -1.55 12.40
CA GLY A 191 4.46 -2.40 11.29
C GLY A 191 3.50 -2.34 10.07
N ILE A 192 3.94 -2.91 8.95
CA ILE A 192 3.15 -2.96 7.70
C ILE A 192 1.80 -3.65 7.90
N PHE A 193 1.75 -4.69 8.73
CA PHE A 193 0.54 -5.48 9.00
C PHE A 193 -0.45 -4.82 9.96
N ALA A 194 -0.14 -3.65 10.48
CA ALA A 194 -1.03 -2.91 11.39
C ALA A 194 -2.38 -2.58 10.73
N GLY A 195 -3.36 -2.25 11.56
CA GLY A 195 -4.72 -1.93 11.09
C GLY A 195 -5.46 -3.12 10.46
N GLY A 196 -5.20 -4.34 10.95
CA GLY A 196 -5.93 -5.55 10.54
C GLY A 196 -5.53 -6.16 9.21
N MET A 197 -4.44 -5.70 8.59
CA MET A 197 -4.00 -6.16 7.27
C MET A 197 -3.71 -7.67 7.23
N GLY A 198 -3.14 -8.24 8.29
CA GLY A 198 -2.87 -9.68 8.34
C GLY A 198 -4.16 -10.51 8.27
N PHE A 199 -5.22 -10.06 8.95
CA PHE A 199 -6.53 -10.70 8.87
C PHE A 199 -7.14 -10.53 7.47
N ASP A 200 -7.03 -9.34 6.88
CA ASP A 200 -7.53 -9.07 5.52
C ASP A 200 -6.84 -9.99 4.49
N VAL A 201 -5.50 -10.15 4.57
CA VAL A 201 -4.72 -11.05 3.70
C VAL A 201 -5.19 -12.50 3.83
N PHE A 202 -5.30 -13.00 5.08
CA PHE A 202 -5.75 -14.37 5.32
C PHE A 202 -7.15 -14.62 4.77
N PHE A 203 -8.07 -13.73 5.05
CA PHE A 203 -9.46 -13.88 4.65
C PHE A 203 -9.64 -13.78 3.13
N GLN A 204 -8.92 -12.86 2.47
CA GLN A 204 -8.94 -12.70 1.02
C GLN A 204 -8.35 -13.95 0.33
N GLY A 205 -7.18 -14.40 0.77
CA GLY A 205 -6.56 -15.61 0.25
C GLY A 205 -7.44 -16.85 0.41
N PHE A 206 -8.11 -16.99 1.56
CA PHE A 206 -9.03 -18.10 1.79
C PHE A 206 -10.25 -18.06 0.86
N ILE A 207 -10.86 -16.88 0.62
CA ILE A 207 -11.99 -16.75 -0.32
C ILE A 207 -11.56 -17.13 -1.73
N VAL A 208 -10.41 -16.63 -2.17
CA VAL A 208 -9.88 -16.96 -3.50
C VAL A 208 -9.65 -18.47 -3.62
N THR A 209 -9.05 -19.09 -2.60
CA THR A 209 -8.87 -20.56 -2.54
C THR A 209 -10.21 -21.30 -2.73
N VAL A 210 -11.26 -20.88 -2.04
CA VAL A 210 -12.59 -21.50 -2.16
C VAL A 210 -13.12 -21.38 -3.58
N LEU A 211 -13.01 -20.20 -4.21
CA LEU A 211 -13.47 -20.01 -5.60
C LEU A 211 -12.69 -20.89 -6.59
N VAL A 212 -11.38 -21.02 -6.40
CA VAL A 212 -10.51 -21.86 -7.24
C VAL A 212 -10.83 -23.35 -7.06
N MET A 213 -11.06 -23.80 -5.83
CA MET A 213 -11.47 -25.19 -5.55
C MET A 213 -12.83 -25.53 -6.14
N ILE A 214 -13.78 -24.60 -6.10
CA ILE A 214 -15.09 -24.73 -6.75
C ILE A 214 -14.90 -24.85 -8.26
N SER A 215 -14.08 -24.00 -8.85
CA SER A 215 -13.80 -24.03 -10.29
C SER A 215 -13.17 -25.35 -10.72
N TYR A 216 -12.22 -25.88 -9.95
CA TYR A 216 -11.60 -27.17 -10.21
C TYR A 216 -12.63 -28.31 -10.26
N ILE A 217 -13.48 -28.40 -9.24
CA ILE A 217 -14.45 -29.51 -9.16
C ILE A 217 -15.56 -29.37 -10.20
N VAL A 218 -15.91 -28.14 -10.60
CA VAL A 218 -16.84 -27.92 -11.71
C VAL A 218 -16.24 -28.36 -13.04
N GLY A 219 -14.96 -28.05 -13.31
CA GLY A 219 -14.26 -28.52 -14.51
C GLY A 219 -14.19 -30.05 -14.55
N HIS A 220 -13.83 -30.68 -13.43
CA HIS A 220 -13.88 -32.15 -13.36
C HIS A 220 -15.28 -32.73 -13.61
N TYR A 221 -16.33 -32.07 -13.08
CA TYR A 221 -17.68 -32.52 -13.29
C TYR A 221 -18.12 -32.38 -14.77
N VAL A 222 -17.73 -31.32 -15.46
CA VAL A 222 -18.02 -31.15 -16.89
C VAL A 222 -17.32 -32.20 -17.71
N GLU A 223 -16.07 -32.56 -17.39
CA GLU A 223 -15.30 -33.61 -18.06
C GLU A 223 -15.88 -35.02 -17.81
N SER A 224 -16.16 -35.36 -16.54
CA SER A 224 -16.45 -36.73 -16.09
C SER A 224 -17.91 -37.03 -15.78
N GLY A 225 -18.73 -35.99 -15.53
CA GLY A 225 -20.09 -36.10 -15.02
C GLY A 225 -20.20 -36.48 -13.54
N VAL A 226 -19.09 -36.53 -12.78
CA VAL A 226 -19.08 -36.97 -11.39
C VAL A 226 -18.48 -35.89 -10.50
N TRP A 227 -19.06 -35.69 -9.31
CA TRP A 227 -18.54 -34.76 -8.30
C TRP A 227 -17.54 -35.48 -7.40
N GLU A 228 -16.27 -35.45 -7.76
CA GLU A 228 -15.19 -36.00 -6.94
C GLU A 228 -13.89 -35.20 -7.11
N PHE A 229 -13.02 -35.30 -6.11
CA PHE A 229 -11.70 -34.66 -6.13
C PHE A 229 -10.65 -35.70 -6.53
N VAL A 230 -10.37 -35.74 -7.82
CA VAL A 230 -9.32 -36.57 -8.44
C VAL A 230 -8.55 -35.73 -9.44
N ASP A 231 -7.45 -36.20 -9.96
CA ASP A 231 -6.72 -35.51 -11.01
C ASP A 231 -7.59 -35.31 -12.25
N SER A 232 -7.71 -34.07 -12.72
CA SER A 232 -8.50 -33.66 -13.87
C SER A 232 -7.77 -32.60 -14.67
N ALA A 233 -7.72 -32.78 -15.98
CA ALA A 233 -7.06 -31.84 -16.88
C ALA A 233 -7.89 -30.55 -17.06
N ASP A 234 -9.20 -30.68 -17.26
CA ASP A 234 -10.12 -29.55 -17.38
C ASP A 234 -10.24 -28.82 -16.03
N GLY A 235 -10.31 -29.58 -14.91
CA GLY A 235 -10.27 -29.01 -13.57
C GLY A 235 -9.04 -28.15 -13.34
N THR A 236 -7.86 -28.58 -13.75
CA THR A 236 -6.61 -27.83 -13.65
C THR A 236 -6.64 -26.55 -14.50
N THR A 237 -7.11 -26.66 -15.74
CA THR A 237 -7.22 -25.49 -16.66
C THR A 237 -8.21 -24.45 -16.13
N MET A 238 -9.40 -24.90 -15.67
CA MET A 238 -10.40 -24.03 -15.09
C MET A 238 -9.92 -23.39 -13.77
N ALA A 239 -9.22 -24.14 -12.91
CA ALA A 239 -8.66 -23.59 -11.68
C ALA A 239 -7.60 -22.51 -11.97
N PHE A 240 -6.71 -22.74 -12.92
CA PHE A 240 -5.74 -21.75 -13.38
C PHE A 240 -6.41 -20.49 -13.91
N LEU A 241 -7.40 -20.64 -14.81
CA LEU A 241 -8.16 -19.54 -15.38
C LEU A 241 -8.86 -18.74 -14.27
N THR A 242 -9.56 -19.42 -13.37
CA THR A 242 -10.27 -18.77 -12.27
C THR A 242 -9.30 -18.02 -11.35
N LEU A 243 -8.20 -18.63 -10.94
CA LEU A 243 -7.23 -17.97 -10.07
C LEU A 243 -6.66 -16.72 -10.74
N SER A 244 -6.18 -16.85 -11.98
CA SER A 244 -5.65 -15.72 -12.75
C SER A 244 -6.66 -14.58 -12.90
N MET A 245 -7.92 -14.89 -13.19
CA MET A 245 -8.97 -13.88 -13.36
C MET A 245 -9.42 -13.27 -12.04
N VAL A 246 -9.47 -14.06 -10.95
CA VAL A 246 -9.74 -13.52 -9.60
C VAL A 246 -8.69 -12.49 -9.22
N GLU A 247 -7.40 -12.75 -9.44
CA GLU A 247 -6.32 -11.80 -9.17
C GLU A 247 -6.53 -10.48 -9.92
N ILE A 248 -6.82 -10.56 -11.21
CA ILE A 248 -7.09 -9.40 -12.05
C ILE A 248 -8.28 -8.58 -11.48
N PHE A 249 -9.41 -9.22 -11.18
CA PHE A 249 -10.59 -8.54 -10.63
C PHE A 249 -10.39 -8.07 -9.19
N HIS A 250 -9.64 -8.83 -8.37
CA HIS A 250 -9.34 -8.46 -6.99
C HIS A 250 -8.47 -7.20 -6.92
N SER A 251 -7.61 -6.98 -7.91
CA SER A 251 -6.82 -5.74 -8.01
C SER A 251 -7.68 -4.47 -8.01
N LEU A 252 -8.90 -4.52 -8.59
CA LEU A 252 -9.86 -3.42 -8.49
C LEU A 252 -10.31 -3.17 -7.04
N ASN A 253 -10.55 -4.25 -6.29
CA ASN A 253 -10.94 -4.14 -4.89
C ASN A 253 -9.82 -3.51 -4.05
N MET A 254 -8.56 -3.72 -4.43
CA MET A 254 -7.39 -3.20 -3.71
C MET A 254 -7.12 -1.71 -3.94
N ARG A 255 -7.82 -1.04 -4.86
CA ARG A 255 -7.71 0.42 -5.07
C ARG A 255 -8.01 1.23 -3.81
N SER A 256 -8.93 0.76 -2.97
CA SER A 256 -9.13 1.27 -1.62
C SER A 256 -9.29 0.12 -0.63
N ARG A 257 -8.60 0.19 0.50
CA ARG A 257 -8.66 -0.87 1.52
C ARG A 257 -10.02 -0.94 2.21
N ARG A 258 -10.66 0.19 2.45
CA ARG A 258 -11.94 0.31 3.19
C ARG A 258 -13.05 0.95 2.36
N GLY A 259 -12.72 1.79 1.40
CA GLY A 259 -13.69 2.45 0.50
C GLY A 259 -14.32 1.47 -0.47
N SER A 260 -15.57 1.76 -0.88
CA SER A 260 -16.23 0.98 -1.94
C SER A 260 -15.64 1.33 -3.30
N LEU A 261 -15.45 0.31 -4.14
CA LEU A 261 -15.03 0.47 -5.53
C LEU A 261 -15.98 1.42 -6.30
N PHE A 262 -17.27 1.33 -6.01
CA PHE A 262 -18.32 2.10 -6.71
C PHE A 262 -18.37 3.57 -6.29
N THR A 263 -17.73 3.95 -5.19
CA THR A 263 -17.67 5.34 -4.72
C THR A 263 -16.36 6.05 -5.05
N LEU A 264 -15.39 5.33 -5.62
CA LEU A 264 -14.11 5.90 -6.03
C LEU A 264 -14.28 6.86 -7.21
N LYS A 265 -13.89 8.12 -7.01
CA LYS A 265 -13.96 9.18 -8.04
C LYS A 265 -12.73 9.21 -8.96
N THR A 266 -11.69 8.46 -8.62
CA THR A 266 -10.44 8.43 -9.37
C THR A 266 -10.42 7.27 -10.34
N HIS A 267 -9.75 7.44 -11.49
CA HIS A 267 -9.51 6.37 -12.46
C HIS A 267 -8.01 6.10 -12.54
N ASN A 268 -7.63 4.85 -12.36
CA ASN A 268 -6.27 4.39 -12.57
C ASN A 268 -6.16 3.73 -13.95
N LYS A 269 -5.75 4.52 -14.94
CA LYS A 269 -5.63 4.04 -16.34
C LYS A 269 -4.59 2.92 -16.47
N PHE A 270 -3.53 2.95 -15.65
CA PHE A 270 -2.49 1.92 -15.67
C PHE A 270 -3.03 0.59 -15.15
N LEU A 271 -3.89 0.60 -14.12
CA LEU A 271 -4.52 -0.61 -13.62
C LEU A 271 -5.46 -1.22 -14.67
N PHE A 272 -6.29 -0.41 -15.31
CA PHE A 272 -7.16 -0.92 -16.39
C PHE A 272 -6.36 -1.48 -17.56
N ALA A 273 -5.26 -0.82 -17.96
CA ALA A 273 -4.38 -1.33 -18.99
C ALA A 273 -3.71 -2.66 -18.58
N ALA A 274 -3.22 -2.75 -17.34
CA ALA A 274 -2.65 -3.97 -16.77
C ALA A 274 -3.68 -5.12 -16.76
N MET A 275 -4.90 -4.84 -16.31
CA MET A 275 -6.00 -5.82 -16.30
C MET A 275 -6.32 -6.35 -17.71
N ILE A 276 -6.46 -5.46 -18.69
CA ILE A 276 -6.76 -5.84 -20.08
C ILE A 276 -5.59 -6.66 -20.64
N ALA A 277 -4.36 -6.24 -20.41
CA ALA A 277 -3.18 -6.96 -20.87
C ALA A 277 -3.10 -8.37 -20.24
N SER A 278 -3.28 -8.48 -18.91
CA SER A 278 -3.27 -9.75 -18.20
C SER A 278 -4.40 -10.68 -18.67
N LEU A 279 -5.59 -10.13 -18.88
CA LEU A 279 -6.74 -10.88 -19.41
C LEU A 279 -6.45 -11.45 -20.80
N ILE A 280 -5.94 -10.63 -21.71
CA ILE A 280 -5.59 -11.07 -23.09
C ILE A 280 -4.50 -12.13 -23.04
N LEU A 281 -3.44 -11.92 -22.25
CA LEU A 281 -2.31 -12.85 -22.15
C LEU A 281 -2.74 -14.19 -21.53
N THR A 282 -3.55 -14.16 -20.47
CA THR A 282 -4.06 -15.39 -19.82
C THR A 282 -5.00 -16.17 -20.73
N THR A 283 -5.87 -15.47 -21.46
CA THR A 283 -6.72 -16.13 -22.47
C THR A 283 -5.86 -16.73 -23.59
N ALA A 284 -4.87 -15.99 -24.07
CA ALA A 284 -3.99 -16.46 -25.15
C ALA A 284 -3.18 -17.71 -24.76
N VAL A 285 -2.75 -17.84 -23.49
CA VAL A 285 -1.98 -19.02 -23.08
C VAL A 285 -2.84 -20.28 -23.01
N ILE A 286 -4.14 -20.15 -22.81
CA ILE A 286 -5.09 -21.28 -22.80
C ILE A 286 -5.55 -21.60 -24.22
N GLU A 287 -5.87 -20.58 -25.03
CA GLU A 287 -6.51 -20.76 -26.34
C GLU A 287 -5.52 -21.04 -27.49
N ILE A 288 -4.29 -20.58 -27.40
CA ILE A 288 -3.29 -20.82 -28.47
C ILE A 288 -2.68 -22.22 -28.27
N PRO A 289 -2.89 -23.17 -29.19
CA PRO A 289 -2.49 -24.58 -29.00
C PRO A 289 -1.00 -24.78 -28.66
N ALA A 290 -0.11 -23.99 -29.26
CA ALA A 290 1.32 -24.08 -28.98
C ALA A 290 1.68 -23.66 -27.54
N LEU A 291 0.97 -22.66 -27.01
CA LEU A 291 1.14 -22.18 -25.64
C LEU A 291 0.43 -23.13 -24.66
N ALA A 292 -0.81 -23.52 -24.93
CA ALA A 292 -1.55 -24.44 -24.10
C ALA A 292 -0.79 -25.74 -23.89
N ASN A 293 -0.21 -26.30 -24.94
CA ASN A 293 0.64 -27.50 -24.84
C ASN A 293 1.91 -27.27 -23.99
N ALA A 294 2.54 -26.09 -24.10
CA ALA A 294 3.72 -25.78 -23.32
C ALA A 294 3.42 -25.64 -21.81
N PHE A 295 2.21 -25.22 -21.46
CA PHE A 295 1.72 -25.09 -20.11
C PHE A 295 0.94 -26.31 -19.63
N ASP A 296 0.76 -27.30 -20.49
CA ASP A 296 0.01 -28.55 -20.20
C ASP A 296 -1.47 -28.27 -19.85
N PHE A 297 -2.08 -27.36 -20.60
CA PHE A 297 -3.51 -27.06 -20.54
C PHE A 297 -4.27 -27.91 -21.57
N THR A 298 -5.50 -28.26 -21.19
CA THR A 298 -6.50 -28.81 -22.11
C THR A 298 -7.35 -27.69 -22.68
N PRO A 299 -7.81 -27.81 -23.93
CA PRO A 299 -8.83 -26.91 -24.46
C PRO A 299 -10.09 -26.99 -23.61
N ILE A 300 -10.63 -25.84 -23.23
CA ILE A 300 -11.90 -25.74 -22.50
C ILE A 300 -12.97 -25.12 -23.41
N ASP A 301 -14.22 -25.53 -23.21
CA ASP A 301 -15.33 -24.99 -23.94
C ASP A 301 -15.73 -23.59 -23.47
N LEU A 302 -16.49 -22.86 -24.29
CA LEU A 302 -16.96 -21.51 -23.96
C LEU A 302 -17.77 -21.47 -22.65
N ASP A 303 -18.55 -22.51 -22.36
CA ASP A 303 -19.34 -22.59 -21.13
C ASP A 303 -18.45 -22.71 -19.91
N GLU A 304 -17.41 -23.54 -19.97
CA GLU A 304 -16.38 -23.67 -18.92
C GLU A 304 -15.64 -22.35 -18.69
N TYR A 305 -15.22 -21.69 -19.79
CA TYR A 305 -14.59 -20.38 -19.72
C TYR A 305 -15.51 -19.35 -19.04
N CYS A 306 -16.79 -19.31 -19.42
CA CYS A 306 -17.76 -18.40 -18.82
C CYS A 306 -18.03 -18.71 -17.34
N ILE A 307 -18.05 -19.99 -16.94
CA ILE A 307 -18.20 -20.40 -15.53
C ILE A 307 -16.97 -19.93 -14.72
N ALA A 308 -15.76 -20.21 -15.20
CA ALA A 308 -14.53 -19.77 -14.54
C ALA A 308 -14.47 -18.25 -14.39
N LEU A 309 -14.80 -17.52 -15.46
CA LEU A 309 -14.86 -16.05 -15.42
C LEU A 309 -15.97 -15.55 -14.47
N GLY A 310 -17.13 -16.20 -14.45
CA GLY A 310 -18.23 -15.87 -13.55
C GLY A 310 -17.83 -16.04 -12.08
N LEU A 311 -17.16 -17.15 -11.73
CA LEU A 311 -16.61 -17.38 -10.39
C LEU A 311 -15.58 -16.32 -10.02
N ALA A 312 -14.71 -15.95 -10.96
CA ALA A 312 -13.71 -14.92 -10.73
C ALA A 312 -14.32 -13.54 -10.44
N VAL A 313 -15.36 -13.15 -11.16
CA VAL A 313 -16.04 -11.86 -10.96
C VAL A 313 -16.72 -11.79 -9.59
N LEU A 314 -17.13 -12.91 -8.98
CA LEU A 314 -17.74 -12.93 -7.65
C LEU A 314 -16.87 -12.33 -6.57
N ILE A 315 -15.54 -12.27 -6.74
CA ILE A 315 -14.65 -11.61 -5.77
C ILE A 315 -15.01 -10.14 -5.57
N ILE A 316 -15.58 -9.45 -6.57
CA ILE A 316 -15.95 -8.05 -6.47
C ILE A 316 -17.08 -7.85 -5.44
N PRO A 317 -18.29 -8.44 -5.64
CA PRO A 317 -19.40 -8.27 -4.69
C PRO A 317 -19.07 -8.86 -3.30
N ILE A 318 -18.34 -9.96 -3.22
CA ILE A 318 -17.92 -10.55 -1.93
C ILE A 318 -17.09 -9.52 -1.15
N MET A 319 -16.08 -8.94 -1.78
CA MET A 319 -15.23 -7.94 -1.12
C MET A 319 -15.97 -6.65 -0.78
N GLU A 320 -16.92 -6.22 -1.59
CA GLU A 320 -17.75 -5.05 -1.28
C GLU A 320 -18.64 -5.27 -0.05
N ILE A 321 -19.23 -6.47 0.11
CA ILE A 321 -19.98 -6.84 1.31
C ILE A 321 -19.07 -6.82 2.55
N ILE A 322 -17.87 -7.37 2.44
CA ILE A 322 -16.90 -7.40 3.55
C ILE A 322 -16.51 -5.99 3.96
N LYS A 323 -16.13 -5.15 3.00
CA LYS A 323 -15.79 -3.74 3.25
C LYS A 323 -16.97 -2.97 3.88
N PHE A 324 -18.18 -3.25 3.43
CA PHE A 324 -19.38 -2.66 4.05
C PHE A 324 -19.54 -3.06 5.51
N ILE A 325 -19.35 -4.34 5.84
CA ILE A 325 -19.39 -4.84 7.22
C ILE A 325 -18.27 -4.21 8.05
N GLN A 326 -17.04 -4.17 7.54
CA GLN A 326 -15.89 -3.57 8.22
C GLN A 326 -16.14 -2.08 8.54
N ARG A 327 -16.66 -1.31 7.59
CA ARG A 327 -17.04 0.10 7.82
C ARG A 327 -18.10 0.26 8.91
N LYS A 328 -19.10 -0.64 8.97
CA LYS A 328 -20.13 -0.61 10.04
C LYS A 328 -19.58 -0.97 11.41
N LEU A 329 -18.56 -1.80 11.49
CA LEU A 329 -17.91 -2.21 12.73
C LEU A 329 -16.82 -1.23 13.19
N GLY A 330 -16.57 -0.15 12.47
CA GLY A 330 -15.55 0.85 12.78
C GLY A 330 -14.11 0.32 12.67
N LYS A 331 -13.91 -0.71 11.86
CA LYS A 331 -12.62 -1.38 11.66
C LYS A 331 -11.99 -1.02 10.31
#